data_fc220b9ddf4f4e4a4240078c046dff84
#
_entry.id   fc220b9ddf4f4e4a4240078c046dff84
#
_cell.length_a   1.000
_cell.length_b   1.000
_cell.length_c   1.000
_cell.angle_alpha   90.00
_cell.angle_beta   90.00
_cell.angle_gamma   90.00
#
_symmetry.space_group_name_H-M   'P 1'
#
loop_
_entity.id
_entity.type
_entity.pdbx_description
1 polymer ?
#
loop_
_entity_poly.entity_id
_entity_poly.type
_entity_poly.pdbx_seq_one_letter_code
_entity_poly.pdbx_strand_id
1 'polypeptide(L)'
;VNHSEARLLFVGDQIWENLNEAAMPHLEGIIELKDFGVPVSRSEKLAYARDHLNEIFGHKFPCRFRPDDISYEKEKSEDLAIINYTSGTTGYSKGVMLPYRSILSNVLYCKEKIGLKAGDSVVSMLPLGHVFGMTFDFLYGFTAGAHLWFLTRMPSPKIIAESFAEIRPRVIACVPLIVEKIFKKNILPKVDNKLGKLLLHVPIISDKIKELIKQKAMEVFGGNFIEIIIGGAPFNAEVEAFLKMIDF
;
A
#
# COMPACT_ATOMS: atom_id res chain seq x y z
N VAL A 1 -14.34 13.69 -8.30
CA VAL A 1 -13.99 13.96 -9.70
C VAL A 1 -14.16 15.42 -10.03
N ASN A 2 -15.39 15.98 -9.95
CA ASN A 2 -15.63 17.39 -10.32
C ASN A 2 -14.79 18.40 -9.51
N HIS A 3 -14.65 18.18 -8.21
CA HIS A 3 -13.86 19.05 -7.32
C HIS A 3 -12.35 19.03 -7.66
N SER A 4 -11.82 17.95 -8.21
CA SER A 4 -10.42 17.86 -8.63
C SER A 4 -10.17 18.40 -10.03
N GLU A 5 -11.22 18.79 -10.75
CA GLU A 5 -11.15 19.21 -12.16
C GLU A 5 -10.48 18.16 -13.07
N ALA A 6 -10.65 16.86 -12.70
CA ALA A 6 -10.07 15.77 -13.47
C ALA A 6 -10.66 15.75 -14.88
N ARG A 7 -9.78 15.64 -15.88
CA ARG A 7 -10.15 15.56 -17.30
C ARG A 7 -10.33 14.11 -17.78
N LEU A 8 -9.58 13.20 -17.20
CA LEU A 8 -9.66 11.77 -17.49
C LEU A 8 -9.93 10.97 -16.21
N LEU A 9 -10.73 9.93 -16.31
CA LEU A 9 -10.99 9.00 -15.23
C LEU A 9 -10.54 7.60 -15.66
N PHE A 10 -9.63 7.00 -14.89
CA PHE A 10 -9.32 5.58 -14.99
C PHE A 10 -10.15 4.84 -13.96
N VAL A 11 -10.89 3.82 -14.38
CA VAL A 11 -11.89 3.16 -13.52
C VAL A 11 -11.84 1.65 -13.69
N GLY A 12 -12.00 0.90 -12.58
CA GLY A 12 -12.23 -0.54 -12.63
C GLY A 12 -13.67 -0.87 -13.03
N ASP A 13 -13.89 -2.02 -13.63
CA ASP A 13 -15.17 -2.53 -14.13
C ASP A 13 -16.31 -2.44 -13.11
N GLN A 14 -16.09 -2.97 -11.89
CA GLN A 14 -17.09 -2.95 -10.81
C GLN A 14 -17.54 -1.54 -10.40
N ILE A 15 -16.63 -0.57 -10.49
CA ILE A 15 -16.94 0.83 -10.19
C ILE A 15 -17.64 1.46 -11.37
N TRP A 16 -17.22 1.14 -12.59
CA TRP A 16 -17.81 1.62 -13.83
C TRP A 16 -19.30 1.31 -13.93
N GLU A 17 -19.70 0.08 -13.62
CA GLU A 17 -21.11 -0.34 -13.65
C GLU A 17 -22.05 0.52 -12.78
N ASN A 18 -21.51 1.14 -11.72
CA ASN A 18 -22.26 1.94 -10.76
C ASN A 18 -22.02 3.45 -10.92
N LEU A 19 -21.25 3.87 -11.94
CA LEU A 19 -20.84 5.26 -12.10
C LEU A 19 -21.91 6.06 -12.88
N ASN A 20 -22.31 7.22 -12.35
CA ASN A 20 -23.11 8.16 -13.09
C ASN A 20 -22.23 9.17 -13.84
N GLU A 21 -21.88 8.87 -15.08
CA GLU A 21 -21.04 9.73 -15.93
C GLU A 21 -21.64 11.10 -16.23
N ALA A 22 -22.97 11.20 -16.29
CA ALA A 22 -23.67 12.46 -16.53
C ALA A 22 -23.45 13.46 -15.39
N ALA A 23 -23.18 12.98 -14.18
CA ALA A 23 -22.84 13.84 -13.04
C ALA A 23 -21.42 14.40 -13.10
N MET A 24 -20.60 14.05 -14.12
CA MET A 24 -19.20 14.47 -14.28
C MET A 24 -18.98 15.15 -15.64
N PRO A 25 -19.59 16.33 -15.87
CA PRO A 25 -19.60 16.97 -17.20
C PRO A 25 -18.23 17.45 -17.69
N HIS A 26 -17.27 17.66 -16.78
CA HIS A 26 -15.92 18.14 -17.12
C HIS A 26 -14.96 17.03 -17.57
N LEU A 27 -15.35 15.76 -17.42
CA LEU A 27 -14.53 14.66 -17.93
C LEU A 27 -14.51 14.67 -19.46
N GLU A 28 -13.33 14.64 -20.03
CA GLU A 28 -13.09 14.44 -21.46
C GLU A 28 -13.19 12.97 -21.86
N GLY A 29 -12.91 12.06 -20.92
CA GLY A 29 -13.04 10.64 -21.15
C GLY A 29 -12.92 9.77 -19.91
N ILE A 30 -13.41 8.55 -20.06
CA ILE A 30 -13.32 7.49 -19.06
C ILE A 30 -12.59 6.30 -19.72
N ILE A 31 -11.62 5.76 -19.02
CA ILE A 31 -10.78 4.65 -19.47
C ILE A 31 -10.93 3.50 -18.47
N GLU A 32 -11.38 2.33 -18.95
CA GLU A 32 -11.46 1.13 -18.12
C GLU A 32 -10.08 0.51 -17.92
N LEU A 33 -9.77 0.15 -16.67
CA LEU A 33 -8.49 -0.47 -16.33
C LEU A 33 -8.38 -1.93 -16.80
N LYS A 34 -9.50 -2.57 -17.12
CA LYS A 34 -9.58 -3.97 -17.54
C LYS A 34 -8.84 -4.23 -18.88
N ASP A 35 -9.05 -3.37 -19.85
CA ASP A 35 -8.56 -3.53 -21.21
C ASP A 35 -8.09 -2.22 -21.85
N PHE A 36 -8.05 -1.13 -21.09
CA PHE A 36 -7.82 0.24 -21.52
C PHE A 36 -8.83 0.74 -22.56
N GLY A 37 -10.01 0.12 -22.62
CA GLY A 37 -11.14 0.58 -23.40
C GLY A 37 -11.59 1.99 -22.97
N VAL A 38 -12.13 2.75 -23.92
CA VAL A 38 -12.60 4.14 -23.70
C VAL A 38 -14.13 4.19 -23.92
N PRO A 39 -14.93 3.78 -22.91
CA PRO A 39 -16.39 3.75 -23.05
C PRO A 39 -16.99 5.14 -23.22
N VAL A 40 -16.34 6.17 -22.68
CA VAL A 40 -16.76 7.57 -22.81
C VAL A 40 -15.63 8.39 -23.38
N SER A 41 -15.90 9.06 -24.50
CA SER A 41 -15.01 10.03 -25.12
C SER A 41 -15.80 11.27 -25.50
N ARG A 42 -15.51 12.41 -24.88
CA ARG A 42 -16.12 13.72 -25.15
C ARG A 42 -15.15 14.67 -25.83
N SER A 43 -13.90 14.23 -26.04
CA SER A 43 -12.86 14.96 -26.75
C SER A 43 -12.60 14.32 -28.10
N GLU A 44 -12.62 15.09 -29.18
CA GLU A 44 -12.26 14.60 -30.53
C GLU A 44 -10.84 14.01 -30.56
N LYS A 45 -9.92 14.64 -29.82
CA LYS A 45 -8.54 14.16 -29.70
C LYS A 45 -8.46 12.77 -29.04
N LEU A 46 -9.27 12.52 -28.00
CA LEU A 46 -9.30 11.24 -27.32
C LEU A 46 -10.01 10.18 -28.20
N ALA A 47 -11.09 10.56 -28.88
CA ALA A 47 -11.77 9.66 -29.82
C ALA A 47 -10.83 9.23 -30.96
N TYR A 48 -10.13 10.19 -31.55
CA TYR A 48 -9.13 9.89 -32.58
C TYR A 48 -8.03 8.98 -32.07
N ALA A 49 -7.48 9.26 -30.88
CA ALA A 49 -6.45 8.43 -30.26
C ALA A 49 -6.90 7.01 -29.97
N ARG A 50 -8.14 6.83 -29.50
CA ARG A 50 -8.75 5.51 -29.31
C ARG A 50 -8.83 4.71 -30.61
N ASP A 51 -9.31 5.32 -31.65
CA ASP A 51 -9.59 4.65 -32.92
C ASP A 51 -8.31 4.41 -33.76
N HIS A 52 -7.24 5.19 -33.52
CA HIS A 52 -6.00 5.17 -34.30
C HIS A 52 -4.74 4.89 -33.43
N LEU A 53 -4.90 4.23 -32.26
CA LEU A 53 -3.80 4.03 -31.31
C LEU A 53 -2.57 3.35 -31.96
N ASN A 54 -2.78 2.29 -32.71
CA ASN A 54 -1.70 1.56 -33.37
C ASN A 54 -1.01 2.39 -34.46
N GLU A 55 -1.76 3.20 -35.18
CA GLU A 55 -1.24 4.11 -36.22
C GLU A 55 -0.38 5.20 -35.56
N ILE A 56 -0.90 5.85 -34.54
CA ILE A 56 -0.18 6.88 -33.76
C ILE A 56 1.11 6.30 -33.16
N PHE A 57 1.03 5.12 -32.57
CA PHE A 57 2.18 4.44 -32.00
C PHE A 57 3.20 4.07 -33.09
N GLY A 58 2.75 3.52 -34.24
CA GLY A 58 3.60 3.19 -35.37
C GLY A 58 4.29 4.40 -35.99
N HIS A 59 3.61 5.55 -36.08
CA HIS A 59 4.21 6.80 -36.53
C HIS A 59 5.26 7.33 -35.54
N LYS A 60 5.00 7.23 -34.24
CA LYS A 60 5.93 7.66 -33.19
C LYS A 60 7.17 6.76 -33.12
N PHE A 61 7.00 5.46 -33.34
CA PHE A 61 8.04 4.43 -33.25
C PHE A 61 8.06 3.55 -34.52
N PRO A 62 8.53 4.08 -35.66
CA PRO A 62 8.35 3.44 -36.97
C PRO A 62 9.13 2.13 -37.14
N CYS A 63 10.22 1.95 -36.42
CA CYS A 63 11.05 0.76 -36.57
C CYS A 63 10.81 -0.26 -35.46
N ARG A 64 10.98 0.18 -34.22
CA ARG A 64 10.88 -0.65 -33.03
C ARG A 64 10.90 0.24 -31.79
N PHE A 65 9.98 -0.04 -30.84
CA PHE A 65 10.03 0.58 -29.53
C PHE A 65 11.20 -0.01 -28.71
N ARG A 66 12.03 0.83 -28.14
CA ARG A 66 13.20 0.46 -27.35
C ARG A 66 13.16 1.14 -25.98
N PRO A 67 13.89 0.63 -24.98
CA PRO A 67 13.99 1.30 -23.69
C PRO A 67 14.43 2.76 -23.77
N ASP A 68 15.31 3.10 -24.70
CA ASP A 68 15.82 4.47 -24.91
C ASP A 68 14.75 5.42 -25.48
N ASP A 69 13.66 4.89 -26.05
CA ASP A 69 12.53 5.70 -26.52
C ASP A 69 11.62 6.16 -25.38
N ILE A 70 11.82 5.60 -24.16
CA ILE A 70 11.07 6.00 -22.99
C ILE A 70 11.62 7.33 -22.49
N SER A 71 10.79 8.36 -22.53
CA SER A 71 11.08 9.65 -21.95
C SER A 71 10.04 10.02 -20.91
N TYR A 72 10.52 10.50 -19.78
CA TYR A 72 9.66 11.02 -18.72
C TYR A 72 9.75 12.53 -18.68
N GLU A 73 8.64 13.20 -18.41
CA GLU A 73 8.65 14.63 -18.11
C GLU A 73 9.54 14.88 -16.88
N LYS A 74 10.22 16.03 -16.89
CA LYS A 74 11.05 16.46 -15.77
C LYS A 74 10.24 17.39 -14.87
N GLU A 75 9.50 16.80 -13.96
CA GLU A 75 8.77 17.56 -12.95
C GLU A 75 9.74 18.14 -11.93
N LYS A 76 9.35 19.28 -11.36
CA LYS A 76 10.05 19.88 -10.23
C LYS A 76 9.55 19.27 -8.92
N SER A 77 10.39 19.28 -7.92
CA SER A 77 10.05 18.73 -6.59
C SER A 77 8.82 19.38 -5.97
N GLU A 78 8.55 20.63 -6.30
CA GLU A 78 7.42 21.42 -5.81
C GLU A 78 6.13 21.25 -6.62
N ASP A 79 6.20 20.64 -7.80
CA ASP A 79 5.04 20.43 -8.64
C ASP A 79 4.06 19.47 -7.95
N LEU A 80 2.76 19.71 -8.18
CA LEU A 80 1.70 18.88 -7.64
C LEU A 80 1.77 17.47 -8.25
N ALA A 81 1.98 16.47 -7.40
CA ALA A 81 2.00 15.08 -7.83
C ALA A 81 0.63 14.41 -7.69
N ILE A 82 -0.06 14.62 -6.57
CA ILE A 82 -1.31 13.94 -6.23
C ILE A 82 -2.23 14.86 -5.44
N ILE A 83 -3.54 14.76 -5.72
CA ILE A 83 -4.59 15.25 -4.83
C ILE A 83 -5.23 14.02 -4.17
N ASN A 84 -4.94 13.80 -2.90
CA ASN A 84 -5.48 12.67 -2.14
C ASN A 84 -6.70 13.11 -1.33
N TYR A 85 -7.85 12.45 -1.58
CA TYR A 85 -9.08 12.79 -0.88
C TYR A 85 -9.23 12.05 0.43
N THR A 86 -9.49 12.79 1.50
CA THR A 86 -9.77 12.24 2.83
C THR A 86 -11.20 12.58 3.26
N SER A 87 -11.85 11.68 4.01
CA SER A 87 -13.10 11.98 4.70
C SER A 87 -12.83 12.99 5.81
N GLY A 88 -13.15 14.24 5.59
CA GLY A 88 -12.97 15.28 6.61
C GLY A 88 -13.85 15.03 7.84
N THR A 89 -13.37 15.39 9.02
CA THR A 89 -14.14 15.38 10.28
C THR A 89 -15.38 16.28 10.24
N THR A 90 -15.44 17.20 9.29
CA THR A 90 -16.54 18.15 9.05
C THR A 90 -17.62 17.63 8.10
N GLY A 91 -17.56 16.36 7.67
CA GLY A 91 -18.50 15.76 6.74
C GLY A 91 -18.23 16.00 5.25
N TYR A 92 -17.31 16.90 4.91
CA TYR A 92 -16.91 17.16 3.53
C TYR A 92 -15.55 16.51 3.23
N SER A 93 -15.45 15.87 2.06
CA SER A 93 -14.15 15.35 1.58
C SER A 93 -13.20 16.51 1.29
N LYS A 94 -11.96 16.37 1.76
CA LYS A 94 -10.88 17.34 1.54
C LYS A 94 -9.87 16.76 0.58
N GLY A 95 -9.52 17.52 -0.48
CA GLY A 95 -8.44 17.19 -1.39
C GLY A 95 -7.11 17.70 -0.84
N VAL A 96 -6.28 16.80 -0.35
CA VAL A 96 -4.93 17.13 0.14
C VAL A 96 -3.98 17.17 -1.05
N MET A 97 -3.40 18.32 -1.33
CA MET A 97 -2.46 18.54 -2.41
C MET A 97 -1.06 18.14 -1.97
N LEU A 98 -0.49 17.13 -2.62
CA LEU A 98 0.83 16.58 -2.29
C LEU A 98 1.80 16.84 -3.44
N PRO A 99 2.88 17.62 -3.24
CA PRO A 99 3.95 17.77 -4.21
C PRO A 99 4.83 16.52 -4.25
N TYR A 100 5.58 16.33 -5.34
CA TYR A 100 6.52 15.20 -5.51
C TYR A 100 7.45 15.05 -4.31
N ARG A 101 8.03 16.14 -3.79
CA ARG A 101 8.93 16.10 -2.63
C ARG A 101 8.32 15.44 -1.39
N SER A 102 7.03 15.65 -1.14
CA SER A 102 6.37 15.10 0.06
C SER A 102 6.25 13.57 0.02
N ILE A 103 6.08 13.01 -1.16
CA ILE A 103 6.03 11.56 -1.37
C ILE A 103 7.43 10.98 -1.37
N LEU A 104 8.33 11.57 -2.18
CA LEU A 104 9.68 11.06 -2.36
C LEU A 104 10.52 11.13 -1.08
N SER A 105 10.34 12.16 -0.24
CA SER A 105 11.07 12.25 1.03
C SER A 105 10.79 11.06 1.96
N ASN A 106 9.54 10.59 2.02
CA ASN A 106 9.18 9.40 2.79
C ASN A 106 9.81 8.13 2.20
N VAL A 107 9.76 7.98 0.87
CA VAL A 107 10.39 6.84 0.19
C VAL A 107 11.89 6.81 0.43
N LEU A 108 12.58 7.96 0.29
CA LEU A 108 14.02 8.07 0.52
C LEU A 108 14.39 7.78 1.99
N TYR A 109 13.60 8.30 2.93
CA TYR A 109 13.77 7.99 4.35
C TYR A 109 13.68 6.47 4.61
N CYS A 110 12.69 5.80 4.05
CA CYS A 110 12.54 4.35 4.19
C CYS A 110 13.71 3.59 3.58
N LYS A 111 14.17 4.01 2.39
CA LYS A 111 15.35 3.39 1.75
C LYS A 111 16.62 3.54 2.60
N GLU A 112 16.78 4.67 3.26
CA GLU A 112 17.94 4.93 4.13
C GLU A 112 17.86 4.18 5.45
N LYS A 113 16.67 4.10 6.09
CA LYS A 113 16.51 3.64 7.47
C LYS A 113 16.08 2.19 7.60
N ILE A 114 15.29 1.66 6.68
CA ILE A 114 14.66 0.33 6.83
C ILE A 114 15.48 -0.78 6.15
N GLY A 115 16.20 -0.46 5.08
CA GLY A 115 17.15 -1.39 4.47
C GLY A 115 16.55 -2.52 3.63
N LEU A 116 15.36 -2.32 3.04
CA LEU A 116 14.79 -3.23 2.04
C LEU A 116 15.68 -3.28 0.80
N LYS A 117 15.93 -4.48 0.28
CA LYS A 117 16.85 -4.72 -0.84
C LYS A 117 16.11 -5.25 -2.07
N ALA A 118 16.76 -5.14 -3.22
CA ALA A 118 16.28 -5.76 -4.45
C ALA A 118 16.12 -7.28 -4.26
N GLY A 119 14.98 -7.79 -4.70
CA GLY A 119 14.61 -9.21 -4.54
C GLY A 119 13.94 -9.57 -3.20
N ASP A 120 13.94 -8.69 -2.21
CA ASP A 120 13.13 -8.88 -0.99
C ASP A 120 11.63 -8.89 -1.34
N SER A 121 10.83 -9.53 -0.51
CA SER A 121 9.37 -9.59 -0.70
C SER A 121 8.63 -8.62 0.21
N VAL A 122 7.58 -7.98 -0.33
CA VAL A 122 6.63 -7.13 0.39
C VAL A 122 5.21 -7.58 0.04
N VAL A 123 4.33 -7.68 1.04
CA VAL A 123 2.89 -7.94 0.83
C VAL A 123 2.15 -6.62 0.84
N SER A 124 1.62 -6.21 -0.30
CA SER A 124 0.79 -5.01 -0.42
C SER A 124 -0.66 -5.35 -0.06
N MET A 125 -1.10 -4.86 1.08
CA MET A 125 -2.42 -5.15 1.65
C MET A 125 -3.21 -3.90 2.03
N LEU A 126 -2.57 -2.73 1.99
CA LEU A 126 -3.22 -1.45 2.25
C LEU A 126 -3.85 -0.89 0.98
N PRO A 127 -4.95 -0.12 1.09
CA PRO A 127 -5.53 0.55 -0.06
C PRO A 127 -4.53 1.51 -0.72
N LEU A 128 -4.18 1.28 -1.98
CA LEU A 128 -3.24 2.14 -2.72
C LEU A 128 -3.79 3.53 -3.02
N GLY A 129 -5.11 3.71 -2.98
CA GLY A 129 -5.75 5.03 -3.02
C GLY A 129 -5.50 5.88 -1.76
N HIS A 130 -4.99 5.29 -0.70
CA HIS A 130 -4.56 6.00 0.51
C HIS A 130 -3.06 6.22 0.46
N VAL A 131 -2.60 7.45 0.77
CA VAL A 131 -1.19 7.84 0.66
C VAL A 131 -0.25 6.92 1.45
N PHE A 132 -0.68 6.39 2.59
CA PHE A 132 0.11 5.45 3.39
C PHE A 132 0.39 4.14 2.63
N GLY A 133 -0.66 3.51 2.07
CA GLY A 133 -0.50 2.31 1.25
C GLY A 133 0.30 2.58 -0.02
N MET A 134 -0.01 3.67 -0.74
CA MET A 134 0.74 4.05 -1.93
C MET A 134 2.24 4.23 -1.64
N THR A 135 2.59 4.90 -0.54
CA THR A 135 4.00 5.20 -0.23
C THR A 135 4.75 3.99 0.27
N PHE A 136 4.21 3.26 1.26
CA PHE A 136 4.94 2.21 1.97
C PHE A 136 4.75 0.82 1.35
N ASP A 137 3.53 0.46 0.92
CA ASP A 137 3.29 -0.85 0.30
C ASP A 137 3.73 -0.90 -1.16
N PHE A 138 3.71 0.24 -1.87
CA PHE A 138 3.99 0.26 -3.29
C PHE A 138 5.29 0.98 -3.63
N LEU A 139 5.33 2.33 -3.51
CA LEU A 139 6.45 3.13 -4.02
C LEU A 139 7.79 2.78 -3.36
N TYR A 140 7.80 2.56 -2.04
CA TYR A 140 9.02 2.16 -1.34
C TYR A 140 9.53 0.81 -1.83
N GLY A 141 8.68 -0.21 -1.85
CA GLY A 141 9.05 -1.54 -2.34
C GLY A 141 9.49 -1.53 -3.81
N PHE A 142 8.72 -0.84 -4.67
CA PHE A 142 9.03 -0.70 -6.09
C PHE A 142 10.38 -0.05 -6.33
N THR A 143 10.64 1.08 -5.68
CA THR A 143 11.91 1.80 -5.84
C THR A 143 13.12 1.11 -5.20
N ALA A 144 12.88 0.19 -4.25
CA ALA A 144 13.91 -0.68 -3.69
C ALA A 144 14.21 -1.90 -4.57
N GLY A 145 13.41 -2.16 -5.60
CA GLY A 145 13.51 -3.36 -6.45
C GLY A 145 13.01 -4.63 -5.77
N ALA A 146 12.09 -4.50 -4.83
CA ALA A 146 11.47 -5.63 -4.14
C ALA A 146 10.39 -6.31 -5.00
N HIS A 147 10.08 -7.56 -4.67
CA HIS A 147 8.92 -8.27 -5.21
C HIS A 147 7.66 -7.82 -4.44
N LEU A 148 6.74 -7.18 -5.14
CA LEU A 148 5.47 -6.72 -4.58
C LEU A 148 4.37 -7.76 -4.82
N TRP A 149 3.80 -8.29 -3.75
CA TRP A 149 2.73 -9.27 -3.75
C TRP A 149 1.42 -8.60 -3.37
N PHE A 150 0.55 -8.33 -4.34
CA PHE A 150 -0.74 -7.69 -4.11
C PHE A 150 -1.77 -8.72 -3.64
N LEU A 151 -2.43 -8.45 -2.51
CA LEU A 151 -3.55 -9.27 -2.07
C LEU A 151 -4.76 -9.00 -2.97
N THR A 152 -5.21 -10.03 -3.67
CA THR A 152 -6.40 -9.97 -4.55
C THR A 152 -7.71 -10.19 -3.79
N ARG A 153 -7.62 -10.61 -2.52
CA ARG A 153 -8.77 -10.83 -1.62
C ARG A 153 -8.84 -9.74 -0.58
N MET A 154 -10.06 -9.47 -0.09
CA MET A 154 -10.26 -8.52 1.02
C MET A 154 -9.36 -8.91 2.21
N PRO A 155 -8.48 -7.99 2.68
CA PRO A 155 -7.57 -8.28 3.77
C PRO A 155 -8.33 -8.66 5.06
N SER A 156 -8.17 -9.91 5.49
CA SER A 156 -8.64 -10.38 6.80
C SER A 156 -7.46 -10.92 7.59
N PRO A 157 -7.50 -10.96 8.93
CA PRO A 157 -6.38 -11.48 9.73
C PRO A 157 -5.94 -12.90 9.35
N LYS A 158 -6.86 -13.72 8.85
CA LYS A 158 -6.57 -15.07 8.38
C LYS A 158 -5.81 -15.03 7.05
N ILE A 159 -6.34 -14.31 6.06
CA ILE A 159 -5.72 -14.19 4.73
C ILE A 159 -4.32 -13.56 4.85
N ILE A 160 -4.18 -12.52 5.69
CA ILE A 160 -2.89 -11.86 5.92
C ILE A 160 -1.89 -12.84 6.54
N ALA A 161 -2.27 -13.59 7.58
CA ALA A 161 -1.39 -14.55 8.22
C ALA A 161 -0.97 -15.69 7.26
N GLU A 162 -1.89 -16.19 6.43
CA GLU A 162 -1.60 -17.18 5.38
C GLU A 162 -0.61 -16.60 4.36
N SER A 163 -0.82 -15.38 3.89
CA SER A 163 0.08 -14.70 2.95
C SER A 163 1.46 -14.44 3.55
N PHE A 164 1.52 -14.06 4.82
CA PHE A 164 2.82 -13.88 5.50
C PHE A 164 3.59 -15.19 5.66
N ALA A 165 2.90 -16.29 5.96
CA ALA A 165 3.52 -17.60 6.07
C ALA A 165 4.09 -18.08 4.72
N GLU A 166 3.40 -17.81 3.62
CA GLU A 166 3.79 -18.20 2.27
C GLU A 166 4.90 -17.30 1.70
N ILE A 167 4.68 -15.97 1.74
CA ILE A 167 5.53 -14.98 1.07
C ILE A 167 6.74 -14.61 1.93
N ARG A 168 6.60 -14.65 3.26
CA ARG A 168 7.64 -14.28 4.23
C ARG A 168 8.21 -12.88 3.99
N PRO A 169 7.37 -11.83 4.08
CA PRO A 169 7.75 -10.48 3.71
C PRO A 169 8.92 -9.96 4.55
N ARG A 170 9.75 -9.12 3.92
CA ARG A 170 10.90 -8.49 4.58
C ARG A 170 10.53 -7.24 5.34
N VAL A 171 9.56 -6.49 4.83
CA VAL A 171 8.96 -5.31 5.48
C VAL A 171 7.44 -5.46 5.43
N ILE A 172 6.77 -5.10 6.51
CA ILE A 172 5.33 -5.17 6.66
C ILE A 172 4.83 -3.76 6.97
N ALA A 173 4.01 -3.18 6.09
CA ALA A 173 3.28 -1.95 6.39
C ALA A 173 1.81 -2.29 6.68
N CYS A 174 1.29 -1.87 7.83
CA CYS A 174 -0.06 -2.22 8.23
C CYS A 174 -0.71 -1.19 9.15
N VAL A 175 -2.03 -1.32 9.32
CA VAL A 175 -2.76 -0.55 10.33
C VAL A 175 -2.73 -1.27 11.69
N PRO A 176 -2.82 -0.55 12.82
CA PRO A 176 -2.78 -1.11 14.17
C PRO A 176 -3.69 -2.31 14.38
N LEU A 177 -4.91 -2.22 13.89
CA LEU A 177 -5.94 -3.26 14.04
C LEU A 177 -5.50 -4.64 13.54
N ILE A 178 -4.66 -4.70 12.52
CA ILE A 178 -4.14 -5.97 11.95
C ILE A 178 -3.22 -6.63 12.97
N VAL A 179 -2.21 -5.91 13.44
CA VAL A 179 -1.25 -6.41 14.45
C VAL A 179 -1.98 -6.81 15.72
N GLU A 180 -2.89 -5.97 16.21
CA GLU A 180 -3.67 -6.23 17.42
C GLU A 180 -4.53 -7.50 17.30
N LYS A 181 -5.21 -7.70 16.17
CA LYS A 181 -6.03 -8.92 15.96
C LYS A 181 -5.17 -10.17 15.84
N ILE A 182 -4.05 -10.08 15.12
CA ILE A 182 -3.09 -11.20 15.02
C ILE A 182 -2.55 -11.53 16.41
N PHE A 183 -2.14 -10.52 17.17
CA PHE A 183 -1.63 -10.64 18.52
C PHE A 183 -2.66 -11.29 19.46
N LYS A 184 -3.88 -10.75 19.53
CA LYS A 184 -4.95 -11.25 20.39
C LYS A 184 -5.35 -12.69 20.06
N LYS A 185 -5.30 -13.06 18.78
CA LYS A 185 -5.70 -14.40 18.33
C LYS A 185 -4.61 -15.46 18.52
N ASN A 186 -3.36 -15.11 18.23
CA ASN A 186 -2.28 -16.10 18.07
C ASN A 186 -1.27 -16.09 19.21
N ILE A 187 -1.11 -14.96 19.92
CA ILE A 187 -0.09 -14.78 20.94
C ILE A 187 -0.69 -14.73 22.34
N LEU A 188 -1.66 -13.85 22.56
CA LEU A 188 -2.25 -13.62 23.89
C LEU A 188 -2.80 -14.89 24.55
N PRO A 189 -3.55 -15.80 23.88
CA PRO A 189 -4.09 -17.00 24.51
C PRO A 189 -3.03 -17.95 25.06
N LYS A 190 -1.82 -17.88 24.53
CA LYS A 190 -0.67 -18.73 24.95
C LYS A 190 0.05 -18.17 26.17
N VAL A 191 -0.13 -16.89 26.48
CA VAL A 191 0.58 -16.16 27.53
C VAL A 191 -0.36 -15.75 28.69
N ASP A 192 -1.65 -15.57 28.41
CA ASP A 192 -2.62 -15.02 29.39
C ASP A 192 -3.16 -16.05 30.40
N ASN A 193 -2.48 -17.18 30.53
CA ASN A 193 -2.78 -18.10 31.64
C ASN A 193 -2.03 -17.71 32.91
N LYS A 194 -2.56 -18.11 34.10
CA LYS A 194 -1.96 -17.78 35.40
C LYS A 194 -0.48 -18.19 35.50
N LEU A 195 -0.13 -19.30 34.88
CA LEU A 195 1.22 -19.83 34.87
C LEU A 195 2.17 -18.98 34.01
N GLY A 196 1.71 -18.54 32.82
CA GLY A 196 2.50 -17.66 31.94
C GLY A 196 2.80 -16.31 32.59
N LYS A 197 1.80 -15.69 33.24
CA LYS A 197 1.99 -14.44 33.98
C LYS A 197 2.96 -14.61 35.16
N LEU A 198 2.89 -15.71 35.89
CA LEU A 198 3.80 -16.00 37.00
C LEU A 198 5.24 -16.20 36.50
N LEU A 199 5.41 -16.95 35.43
CA LEU A 199 6.72 -17.26 34.84
C LEU A 199 7.42 -16.03 34.25
N LEU A 200 6.68 -15.03 33.78
CA LEU A 200 7.22 -13.77 33.28
C LEU A 200 7.88 -12.91 34.38
N HIS A 201 7.60 -13.18 35.66
CA HIS A 201 8.16 -12.45 36.80
C HIS A 201 9.41 -13.11 37.41
N VAL A 202 9.81 -14.30 36.91
CA VAL A 202 11.03 -15.00 37.38
C VAL A 202 12.18 -14.72 36.44
N PRO A 203 13.26 -14.00 36.81
CA PRO A 203 14.25 -13.41 35.88
C PRO A 203 14.83 -14.39 34.85
N ILE A 204 15.42 -15.51 35.27
CA ILE A 204 16.08 -16.44 34.33
C ILE A 204 15.10 -17.24 33.47
N ILE A 205 13.92 -17.56 34.02
CA ILE A 205 12.88 -18.27 33.30
C ILE A 205 12.13 -17.33 32.37
N SER A 206 12.02 -16.06 32.78
CA SER A 206 11.34 -15.02 31.99
C SER A 206 12.04 -14.78 30.65
N ASP A 207 13.36 -14.75 30.60
CA ASP A 207 14.11 -14.46 29.36
C ASP A 207 13.92 -15.56 28.31
N LYS A 208 14.00 -16.82 28.73
CA LYS A 208 13.71 -17.97 27.84
C LYS A 208 12.26 -17.97 27.34
N ILE A 209 11.30 -17.61 28.19
CA ILE A 209 9.89 -17.54 27.82
C ILE A 209 9.64 -16.36 26.90
N LYS A 210 10.20 -15.20 27.17
CA LYS A 210 10.13 -14.04 26.30
C LYS A 210 10.66 -14.36 24.90
N GLU A 211 11.83 -15.00 24.83
CA GLU A 211 12.41 -15.41 23.54
C GLU A 211 11.53 -16.40 22.79
N LEU A 212 10.92 -17.39 23.44
CA LEU A 212 9.97 -18.31 22.83
C LEU A 212 8.71 -17.62 22.32
N ILE A 213 8.20 -16.61 23.05
CA ILE A 213 7.04 -15.82 22.66
C ILE A 213 7.41 -14.94 21.45
N LYS A 214 8.58 -14.30 21.49
CA LYS A 214 9.12 -13.50 20.39
C LYS A 214 9.24 -14.35 19.12
N GLN A 215 9.86 -15.52 19.20
CA GLN A 215 10.00 -16.43 18.05
C GLN A 215 8.64 -16.80 17.46
N LYS A 216 7.66 -17.14 18.32
CA LYS A 216 6.29 -17.42 17.85
C LYS A 216 5.60 -16.21 17.25
N ALA A 217 5.82 -15.02 17.80
CA ALA A 217 5.34 -13.78 17.21
C ALA A 217 5.98 -13.56 15.85
N MET A 218 7.29 -13.71 15.73
CA MET A 218 8.02 -13.63 14.46
C MET A 218 7.45 -14.61 13.41
N GLU A 219 7.23 -15.88 13.78
CA GLU A 219 6.66 -16.89 12.89
C GLU A 219 5.29 -16.49 12.32
N VAL A 220 4.41 -15.93 13.15
CA VAL A 220 3.06 -15.50 12.73
C VAL A 220 3.10 -14.40 11.69
N PHE A 221 4.16 -13.57 11.71
CA PHE A 221 4.42 -12.54 10.71
C PHE A 221 5.36 -13.00 9.57
N GLY A 222 5.54 -14.32 9.40
CA GLY A 222 6.32 -14.91 8.33
C GLY A 222 7.79 -15.19 8.66
N GLY A 223 8.27 -14.79 9.83
CA GLY A 223 9.60 -15.12 10.36
C GLY A 223 10.81 -14.53 9.62
N ASN A 224 10.60 -13.61 8.68
CA ASN A 224 11.68 -13.06 7.85
C ASN A 224 11.72 -11.50 7.86
N PHE A 225 10.76 -10.85 8.49
CA PHE A 225 10.71 -9.39 8.48
C PHE A 225 11.82 -8.77 9.35
N ILE A 226 12.24 -7.57 8.95
CA ILE A 226 13.17 -6.71 9.71
C ILE A 226 12.44 -5.55 10.35
N GLU A 227 11.28 -5.15 9.82
CA GLU A 227 10.54 -4.00 10.28
C GLU A 227 9.03 -4.16 10.05
N ILE A 228 8.23 -3.71 11.00
CA ILE A 228 6.77 -3.54 10.85
C ILE A 228 6.43 -2.06 11.00
N ILE A 229 5.97 -1.44 9.93
CA ILE A 229 5.55 -0.04 9.90
C ILE A 229 4.07 0.02 10.24
N ILE A 230 3.74 0.56 11.40
CA ILE A 230 2.36 0.68 11.88
C ILE A 230 1.92 2.13 11.78
N GLY A 231 0.84 2.40 11.06
CA GLY A 231 0.35 3.76 10.87
C GLY A 231 -1.15 3.85 10.61
N GLY A 232 -1.64 5.08 10.46
CA GLY A 232 -3.03 5.37 10.13
C GLY A 232 -3.99 5.49 11.33
N ALA A 233 -3.63 5.00 12.52
CA ALA A 233 -4.40 5.13 13.75
C ALA A 233 -3.50 4.96 14.99
N PRO A 234 -3.95 5.35 16.20
CA PRO A 234 -3.23 5.06 17.44
C PRO A 234 -3.09 3.55 17.66
N PHE A 235 -1.92 3.12 18.11
CA PHE A 235 -1.68 1.72 18.46
C PHE A 235 -2.13 1.45 19.90
N ASN A 236 -2.65 0.26 20.16
CA ASN A 236 -3.12 -0.12 21.49
C ASN A 236 -1.95 -0.19 22.48
N ALA A 237 -2.00 0.61 23.56
CA ALA A 237 -0.92 0.77 24.53
C ALA A 237 -0.56 -0.55 25.25
N GLU A 238 -1.54 -1.43 25.52
CA GLU A 238 -1.28 -2.72 26.18
C GLU A 238 -0.52 -3.67 25.24
N VAL A 239 -0.91 -3.70 23.95
CA VAL A 239 -0.22 -4.50 22.93
C VAL A 239 1.18 -3.97 22.70
N GLU A 240 1.36 -2.66 22.62
CA GLU A 240 2.66 -2.02 22.49
C GLU A 240 3.58 -2.34 23.69
N ALA A 241 3.08 -2.20 24.91
CA ALA A 241 3.83 -2.51 26.11
C ALA A 241 4.24 -4.00 26.15
N PHE A 242 3.35 -4.90 25.71
CA PHE A 242 3.68 -6.31 25.67
C PHE A 242 4.75 -6.61 24.60
N LEU A 243 4.63 -6.08 23.39
CA LEU A 243 5.63 -6.27 22.34
C LEU A 243 7.00 -5.75 22.77
N LYS A 244 7.06 -4.58 23.40
CA LYS A 244 8.29 -4.04 24.03
C LYS A 244 8.86 -4.94 25.11
N MET A 245 7.99 -5.57 25.92
CA MET A 245 8.43 -6.48 27.00
C MET A 245 9.14 -7.73 26.46
N ILE A 246 8.74 -8.23 25.30
CA ILE A 246 9.35 -9.39 24.63
C ILE A 246 10.44 -8.98 23.61
N ASP A 247 10.79 -7.71 23.57
CA ASP A 247 11.77 -7.16 22.63
C ASP A 247 11.46 -7.50 21.15
N PHE A 248 10.19 -7.31 20.78
CA PHE A 248 9.66 -7.58 19.43
C PHE A 248 9.65 -6.32 18.59
#